data_af39c63b84d4ba4f7ea364c2cac25173
#
_entry.id   af39c63b84d4ba4f7ea364c2cac25173
#
_cell.length_a   1.000
_cell.length_b   1.000
_cell.length_c   1.000
_cell.angle_alpha   90.00
_cell.angle_beta   90.00
_cell.angle_gamma   90.00
#
_symmetry.space_group_name_H-M   'P 1'
#
loop_
_entity.id
_entity.type
_entity.pdbx_description
1 polymer ?
#
loop_
_entity_poly.entity_id
_entity_poly.type
_entity_poly.pdbx_seq_one_letter_code
_entity_poly.pdbx_strand_id
1 'polypeptide(L)'
;MPLASSYVLSKKKGKCAWIEPHVYGEKVEYTVHQGDKLGKVVEPKKGRGATFVCPSCGETTLDAYVKDEGKAGRMGAQLMAIVAEGKHGREYLAPTAEHIHAAEVDKPDDYPDGAMPTNPRWFSPPAFGMTDYSQLFTNRQLTALTTFSALVGEAQKKAEADAVAAGVFNDHIALSEGGSGARAYGEAVGVYLAFVVDKMADYHSTICIWHVTRELIANTMRRQAIQMTWDYAEANPTSSSAGSFSSMMGWITKCLETFPASGTAIVRQFDAQSDNGLRNIAISTDPPYYDNIGYADLSDYFYVWMRQALKNTYPKLFRTMLVPKADELIATPYRHDGNTEKAKAFFEDGMFKTCCQLNKYACDTIPVTIYYAFKQSENETDEKAGEKTASSGWETMLSAIIKSGFTITGTWPMRTELTTALKGSVNALASSIVLVCRKRDETAGSA
;
A
#
# COMPACT_ATOMS: atom_id res chain seq x y z
N MET A 1 -4.09 -29.05 -7.78
CA MET A 1 -5.11 -28.48 -8.68
C MET A 1 -4.88 -26.97 -8.79
N PRO A 2 -5.25 -26.28 -9.90
CA PRO A 2 -5.11 -24.85 -10.04
C PRO A 2 -5.99 -24.06 -9.06
N LEU A 3 -5.44 -23.00 -8.50
CA LEU A 3 -6.13 -22.04 -7.65
C LEU A 3 -6.19 -20.69 -8.42
N ALA A 4 -7.14 -20.55 -9.34
CA ALA A 4 -7.31 -19.32 -10.12
C ALA A 4 -8.66 -18.67 -9.80
N SER A 5 -8.73 -17.34 -9.86
CA SER A 5 -9.98 -16.60 -9.68
C SER A 5 -10.78 -16.54 -10.98
N SER A 6 -10.08 -16.54 -12.12
CA SER A 6 -10.69 -16.50 -13.47
C SER A 6 -9.72 -17.04 -14.51
N TYR A 7 -10.26 -17.62 -15.56
CA TYR A 7 -9.52 -17.98 -16.78
C TYR A 7 -9.71 -16.97 -17.92
N VAL A 8 -10.30 -15.82 -17.66
CA VAL A 8 -10.47 -14.76 -18.67
C VAL A 8 -9.27 -13.84 -18.66
N LEU A 9 -8.65 -13.64 -19.81
CA LEU A 9 -7.51 -12.74 -20.02
C LEU A 9 -7.93 -11.39 -20.63
N SER A 10 -8.92 -11.38 -21.52
CA SER A 10 -9.47 -10.14 -22.11
C SER A 10 -10.96 -10.25 -22.40
N LYS A 11 -11.70 -9.20 -22.07
CA LYS A 11 -13.12 -9.01 -22.45
C LYS A 11 -13.31 -7.91 -23.49
N LYS A 12 -12.22 -7.49 -24.16
CA LYS A 12 -12.27 -6.42 -25.13
C LYS A 12 -13.04 -6.87 -26.37
N LYS A 13 -14.01 -6.08 -26.80
CA LYS A 13 -14.84 -6.38 -27.99
C LYS A 13 -13.96 -6.60 -29.22
N GLY A 14 -14.14 -7.72 -29.92
CA GLY A 14 -13.35 -8.12 -31.07
C GLY A 14 -11.94 -8.65 -30.76
N LYS A 15 -11.55 -8.77 -29.48
CA LYS A 15 -10.23 -9.27 -29.02
C LYS A 15 -10.34 -9.94 -27.67
N CYS A 16 -11.33 -10.82 -27.49
CA CYS A 16 -11.45 -11.62 -26.28
C CYS A 16 -10.32 -12.66 -26.20
N ALA A 17 -9.84 -12.93 -24.98
CA ALA A 17 -8.86 -13.97 -24.72
C ALA A 17 -9.17 -14.72 -23.43
N TRP A 18 -8.96 -16.03 -23.42
CA TRP A 18 -9.22 -16.87 -22.27
C TRP A 18 -8.33 -18.12 -22.27
N ILE A 19 -8.23 -18.74 -21.09
CA ILE A 19 -7.45 -19.95 -20.85
C ILE A 19 -8.43 -21.13 -20.75
N GLU A 20 -8.07 -22.25 -21.36
CA GLU A 20 -8.72 -23.53 -21.19
C GLU A 20 -7.75 -24.51 -20.51
N PRO A 21 -8.08 -25.01 -19.31
CA PRO A 21 -7.28 -26.02 -18.61
C PRO A 21 -7.58 -27.42 -19.17
N HIS A 22 -6.52 -28.18 -19.45
CA HIS A 22 -6.59 -29.60 -19.85
C HIS A 22 -5.94 -30.47 -18.78
N VAL A 23 -6.63 -31.48 -18.31
CA VAL A 23 -6.14 -32.36 -17.23
C VAL A 23 -5.61 -33.66 -17.85
N TYR A 24 -4.34 -33.95 -17.57
CA TYR A 24 -3.63 -35.16 -17.98
C TYR A 24 -3.09 -35.87 -16.73
N GLY A 25 -3.88 -36.77 -16.15
CA GLY A 25 -3.56 -37.40 -14.88
C GLY A 25 -3.46 -36.35 -13.74
N GLU A 26 -2.28 -36.19 -13.16
CA GLU A 26 -2.01 -35.20 -12.09
C GLU A 26 -1.55 -33.84 -12.63
N LYS A 27 -1.31 -33.73 -13.94
CA LYS A 27 -0.84 -32.48 -14.57
C LYS A 27 -2.00 -31.71 -15.17
N VAL A 28 -1.89 -30.38 -15.13
CA VAL A 28 -2.79 -29.46 -15.82
C VAL A 28 -1.98 -28.65 -16.80
N GLU A 29 -2.40 -28.67 -18.05
CA GLU A 29 -1.84 -27.85 -19.14
C GLU A 29 -2.84 -26.78 -19.56
N TYR A 30 -2.37 -25.70 -20.15
CA TYR A 30 -3.21 -24.57 -20.51
C TYR A 30 -3.12 -24.26 -21.99
N THR A 31 -4.28 -24.17 -22.64
CA THR A 31 -4.40 -23.59 -23.97
C THR A 31 -4.94 -22.18 -23.89
N VAL A 32 -4.35 -21.25 -24.61
CA VAL A 32 -4.83 -19.87 -24.69
C VAL A 32 -5.59 -19.68 -26.01
N HIS A 33 -6.82 -19.22 -25.89
CA HIS A 33 -7.71 -18.93 -26.99
C HIS A 33 -7.88 -17.42 -27.18
N GLN A 34 -8.02 -17.00 -28.44
CA GLN A 34 -8.34 -15.63 -28.80
C GLN A 34 -9.46 -15.61 -29.85
N GLY A 35 -10.36 -14.61 -29.80
CA GLY A 35 -11.45 -14.50 -30.74
C GLY A 35 -12.29 -13.24 -30.55
N ASP A 36 -13.25 -13.03 -31.45
CA ASP A 36 -14.14 -11.86 -31.40
C ASP A 36 -15.10 -11.86 -30.20
N LYS A 37 -15.40 -13.05 -29.68
CA LYS A 37 -16.28 -13.27 -28.52
C LYS A 37 -15.61 -14.26 -27.59
N LEU A 38 -15.92 -14.17 -26.30
CA LEU A 38 -15.55 -15.18 -25.31
C LEU A 38 -16.21 -16.53 -25.66
N GLY A 39 -15.38 -17.58 -25.70
CA GLY A 39 -15.84 -18.95 -25.78
C GLY A 39 -16.43 -19.44 -24.46
N LYS A 40 -16.65 -20.76 -24.36
CA LYS A 40 -17.06 -21.39 -23.09
C LYS A 40 -15.89 -21.37 -22.12
N VAL A 41 -15.95 -20.55 -21.07
CA VAL A 41 -14.93 -20.47 -20.04
C VAL A 41 -15.42 -21.23 -18.79
N VAL A 42 -14.59 -22.13 -18.28
CA VAL A 42 -14.85 -22.79 -17.01
C VAL A 42 -14.59 -21.81 -15.87
N GLU A 43 -15.51 -21.72 -14.91
CA GLU A 43 -15.31 -20.89 -13.72
C GLU A 43 -14.50 -21.68 -12.67
N PRO A 44 -13.25 -21.29 -12.37
CA PRO A 44 -12.39 -22.04 -11.46
C PRO A 44 -12.72 -21.79 -9.99
N LYS A 45 -13.51 -20.76 -9.69
CA LYS A 45 -13.81 -20.33 -8.32
C LYS A 45 -15.29 -20.28 -8.03
N LYS A 46 -15.70 -20.72 -6.83
CA LYS A 46 -17.10 -20.75 -6.40
C LYS A 46 -17.29 -19.90 -5.14
N GLY A 47 -18.09 -18.84 -5.26
CA GLY A 47 -18.44 -17.99 -4.11
C GLY A 47 -17.28 -17.13 -3.57
N ARG A 48 -17.35 -16.83 -2.26
CA ARG A 48 -16.35 -16.03 -1.54
C ARG A 48 -15.26 -16.92 -0.92
N GLY A 49 -14.13 -16.32 -0.51
CA GLY A 49 -13.01 -17.05 0.12
C GLY A 49 -12.17 -17.85 -0.87
N ALA A 50 -11.37 -18.79 -0.38
CA ALA A 50 -10.51 -19.68 -1.16
C ALA A 50 -11.22 -20.99 -1.52
N THR A 51 -12.32 -20.89 -2.25
CA THR A 51 -13.13 -22.04 -2.66
C THR A 51 -13.01 -22.23 -4.17
N PHE A 52 -12.41 -23.35 -4.61
CA PHE A 52 -12.07 -23.60 -6.01
C PHE A 52 -12.71 -24.89 -6.51
N VAL A 53 -13.00 -24.95 -7.81
CA VAL A 53 -13.56 -26.13 -8.49
C VAL A 53 -12.42 -26.91 -9.13
N CYS A 54 -12.32 -28.18 -8.80
CA CYS A 54 -11.33 -29.07 -9.42
C CYS A 54 -11.67 -29.27 -10.91
N PRO A 55 -10.75 -28.97 -11.85
CA PRO A 55 -11.03 -29.13 -13.27
C PRO A 55 -11.10 -30.61 -13.70
N SER A 56 -10.63 -31.55 -12.88
CA SER A 56 -10.69 -32.99 -13.14
C SER A 56 -12.00 -33.63 -12.72
N CYS A 57 -12.43 -33.46 -11.45
CA CYS A 57 -13.61 -34.12 -10.91
C CYS A 57 -14.81 -33.20 -10.69
N GLY A 58 -14.65 -31.89 -10.82
CA GLY A 58 -15.72 -30.90 -10.59
C GLY A 58 -16.05 -30.66 -9.12
N GLU A 59 -15.38 -31.32 -8.18
CA GLU A 59 -15.59 -31.09 -6.75
C GLU A 59 -15.01 -29.75 -6.29
N THR A 60 -15.57 -29.24 -5.21
CA THR A 60 -15.19 -27.93 -4.66
C THR A 60 -14.26 -28.10 -3.47
N THR A 61 -13.10 -27.44 -3.53
CA THR A 61 -12.14 -27.38 -2.42
C THR A 61 -12.58 -26.33 -1.41
N LEU A 62 -12.55 -26.67 -0.13
CA LEU A 62 -12.93 -25.76 0.95
C LEU A 62 -11.80 -24.80 1.31
N ASP A 63 -12.16 -23.59 1.74
CA ASP A 63 -11.24 -22.54 2.20
C ASP A 63 -10.28 -23.01 3.31
N ALA A 64 -10.79 -23.81 4.26
CA ALA A 64 -9.97 -24.38 5.34
C ALA A 64 -8.85 -25.28 4.81
N TYR A 65 -9.18 -26.18 3.86
CA TYR A 65 -8.20 -27.07 3.25
C TYR A 65 -7.10 -26.29 2.51
N VAL A 66 -7.47 -25.24 1.76
CA VAL A 66 -6.49 -24.41 1.04
C VAL A 66 -5.55 -23.67 2.02
N LYS A 67 -6.07 -23.21 3.17
CA LYS A 67 -5.27 -22.62 4.24
C LYS A 67 -4.30 -23.63 4.87
N ASP A 68 -4.76 -24.84 5.12
CA ASP A 68 -3.93 -25.91 5.72
C ASP A 68 -2.80 -26.34 4.76
N GLU A 69 -3.10 -26.48 3.46
CA GLU A 69 -2.09 -26.76 2.43
C GLU A 69 -1.07 -25.62 2.32
N GLY A 70 -1.51 -24.36 2.38
CA GLY A 70 -0.65 -23.19 2.37
C GLY A 70 0.29 -23.14 3.58
N LYS A 71 -0.24 -23.31 4.79
CA LYS A 71 0.55 -23.34 6.03
C LYS A 71 1.54 -24.51 6.07
N ALA A 72 1.22 -25.59 5.40
CA ALA A 72 2.10 -26.75 5.26
C ALA A 72 3.15 -26.61 4.14
N GLY A 73 3.20 -25.44 3.44
CA GLY A 73 4.14 -25.17 2.37
C GLY A 73 3.92 -25.98 1.09
N ARG A 74 2.72 -26.52 0.87
CA ARG A 74 2.41 -27.36 -0.30
C ARG A 74 1.76 -26.60 -1.46
N MET A 75 1.68 -25.26 -1.39
CA MET A 75 1.27 -24.46 -2.52
C MET A 75 2.46 -24.16 -3.44
N GLY A 76 2.28 -24.42 -4.74
CA GLY A 76 3.21 -24.07 -5.79
C GLY A 76 2.65 -22.98 -6.71
N ALA A 77 3.38 -22.65 -7.77
CA ALA A 77 2.96 -21.73 -8.82
C ALA A 77 3.14 -22.39 -10.19
N GLN A 78 2.24 -22.11 -11.12
CA GLN A 78 2.31 -22.58 -12.50
C GLN A 78 1.99 -21.44 -13.46
N LEU A 79 2.81 -21.27 -14.49
CA LEU A 79 2.59 -20.29 -15.56
C LEU A 79 1.36 -20.72 -16.38
N MET A 80 0.34 -19.86 -16.44
CA MET A 80 -0.91 -20.15 -17.15
C MET A 80 -0.96 -19.50 -18.53
N ALA A 81 -0.43 -18.29 -18.68
CA ALA A 81 -0.43 -17.55 -19.94
C ALA A 81 0.66 -16.48 -19.94
N ILE A 82 1.03 -16.03 -21.13
CA ILE A 82 1.93 -14.89 -21.34
C ILE A 82 1.16 -13.80 -22.06
N VAL A 83 1.30 -12.57 -21.61
CA VAL A 83 0.77 -11.39 -22.26
C VAL A 83 1.93 -10.63 -22.90
N ALA A 84 1.99 -10.64 -24.23
CA ALA A 84 3.02 -9.99 -25.00
C ALA A 84 2.50 -8.70 -25.65
N GLU A 85 3.41 -7.81 -26.03
CA GLU A 85 3.12 -6.64 -26.83
C GLU A 85 3.23 -7.02 -28.32
N GLY A 86 2.10 -6.97 -29.01
CA GLY A 86 2.03 -7.28 -30.43
C GLY A 86 1.85 -6.05 -31.29
N LYS A 87 1.94 -6.20 -32.61
CA LYS A 87 1.84 -5.12 -33.60
C LYS A 87 0.51 -4.32 -33.50
N HIS A 88 -0.57 -4.97 -33.09
CA HIS A 88 -1.91 -4.38 -33.05
C HIS A 88 -2.53 -4.37 -31.62
N GLY A 89 -1.70 -4.41 -30.58
CA GLY A 89 -2.09 -4.43 -29.16
C GLY A 89 -1.58 -5.69 -28.47
N ARG A 90 -2.23 -6.09 -27.38
CA ARG A 90 -1.81 -7.25 -26.60
C ARG A 90 -2.05 -8.55 -27.36
N GLU A 91 -1.10 -9.48 -27.27
CA GLU A 91 -1.17 -10.86 -27.72
C GLU A 91 -1.08 -11.79 -26.53
N TYR A 92 -1.87 -12.85 -26.55
CA TYR A 92 -1.97 -13.80 -25.46
C TYR A 92 -1.46 -15.16 -25.92
N LEU A 93 -0.43 -15.66 -25.24
CA LEU A 93 0.30 -16.87 -25.67
C LEU A 93 0.19 -17.96 -24.60
N ALA A 94 0.11 -19.20 -25.02
CA ALA A 94 0.27 -20.35 -24.12
C ALA A 94 1.74 -20.48 -23.70
N PRO A 95 2.03 -20.95 -22.46
CA PRO A 95 3.38 -21.23 -22.01
C PRO A 95 4.03 -22.32 -22.86
N THR A 96 5.33 -22.16 -23.14
CA THR A 96 6.18 -23.21 -23.73
C THR A 96 7.18 -23.72 -22.68
N ALA A 97 7.83 -24.84 -22.94
CA ALA A 97 8.89 -25.35 -22.08
C ALA A 97 10.03 -24.35 -21.89
N GLU A 98 10.37 -23.59 -22.94
CA GLU A 98 11.38 -22.53 -22.90
C GLU A 98 10.98 -21.40 -21.95
N HIS A 99 9.72 -20.96 -21.99
CA HIS A 99 9.19 -19.94 -21.09
C HIS A 99 9.22 -20.39 -19.64
N ILE A 100 8.86 -21.65 -19.37
CA ILE A 100 8.88 -22.23 -18.02
C ILE A 100 10.32 -22.30 -17.52
N HIS A 101 11.24 -22.79 -18.32
CA HIS A 101 12.66 -22.89 -17.93
C HIS A 101 13.29 -21.50 -17.71
N ALA A 102 13.01 -20.53 -18.56
CA ALA A 102 13.50 -19.15 -18.38
C ALA A 102 12.93 -18.47 -17.12
N ALA A 103 11.78 -18.95 -16.63
CA ALA A 103 11.16 -18.47 -15.40
C ALA A 103 11.73 -19.11 -14.12
N GLU A 104 12.56 -20.14 -14.22
CA GLU A 104 13.25 -20.79 -13.11
C GLU A 104 14.47 -19.94 -12.71
N VAL A 105 14.31 -19.12 -11.65
CA VAL A 105 15.35 -18.24 -11.12
C VAL A 105 15.53 -18.56 -9.66
N ASP A 106 16.78 -18.69 -9.22
CA ASP A 106 17.12 -18.88 -7.81
C ASP A 106 16.73 -17.63 -6.99
N LYS A 107 16.41 -17.85 -5.72
CA LYS A 107 16.16 -16.76 -4.79
C LYS A 107 17.46 -15.99 -4.55
N PRO A 108 17.48 -14.65 -4.67
CA PRO A 108 18.68 -13.86 -4.37
C PRO A 108 19.01 -13.93 -2.87
N ASP A 109 20.29 -13.73 -2.51
CA ASP A 109 20.75 -13.78 -1.11
C ASP A 109 20.35 -12.52 -0.32
N ASP A 110 20.42 -11.35 -0.94
CA ASP A 110 20.09 -10.04 -0.32
C ASP A 110 18.68 -9.61 -0.70
N TYR A 111 17.69 -10.00 0.08
CA TYR A 111 16.29 -9.60 -0.08
C TYR A 111 15.74 -9.05 1.24
N PRO A 112 14.73 -8.16 1.18
CA PRO A 112 14.06 -7.66 2.38
C PRO A 112 13.41 -8.78 3.17
N ASP A 113 13.64 -8.80 4.46
CA ASP A 113 13.06 -9.77 5.40
C ASP A 113 12.27 -9.06 6.48
N GLY A 114 11.20 -9.70 6.97
CA GLY A 114 10.37 -9.17 8.03
C GLY A 114 9.00 -9.82 8.10
N ALA A 115 8.58 -10.15 9.32
CA ALA A 115 7.30 -10.80 9.56
C ALA A 115 6.12 -9.87 9.24
N MET A 116 5.14 -10.39 8.49
CA MET A 116 3.89 -9.67 8.23
C MET A 116 2.98 -9.70 9.47
N PRO A 117 2.20 -8.62 9.70
CA PRO A 117 1.15 -8.59 10.71
C PRO A 117 0.11 -9.68 10.46
N THR A 118 -0.44 -10.24 11.53
CA THR A 118 -1.45 -11.31 11.46
C THR A 118 -2.89 -10.81 11.46
N ASN A 119 -3.11 -9.48 11.43
CA ASN A 119 -4.46 -8.92 11.41
C ASN A 119 -5.17 -9.24 10.07
N PRO A 120 -6.22 -10.10 10.06
CA PRO A 120 -6.88 -10.54 8.85
C PRO A 120 -7.65 -9.44 8.11
N ARG A 121 -7.89 -8.30 8.75
CA ARG A 121 -8.55 -7.14 8.15
C ARG A 121 -7.67 -6.52 7.06
N TRP A 122 -6.36 -6.45 7.31
CA TRP A 122 -5.40 -5.82 6.40
C TRP A 122 -4.47 -6.82 5.70
N PHE A 123 -4.25 -7.99 6.29
CA PHE A 123 -3.33 -9.01 5.79
C PHE A 123 -3.99 -10.38 5.74
N SER A 124 -4.33 -10.87 4.55
CA SER A 124 -4.84 -12.23 4.41
C SER A 124 -3.78 -13.29 4.04
N PRO A 125 -2.61 -12.96 3.42
CA PRO A 125 -1.59 -13.96 3.06
C PRO A 125 -1.09 -14.82 4.23
N PRO A 126 -0.93 -14.31 5.48
CA PRO A 126 -0.50 -15.13 6.61
C PRO A 126 -1.43 -16.30 6.93
N ALA A 127 -2.74 -16.16 6.65
CA ALA A 127 -3.69 -17.25 6.81
C ALA A 127 -3.45 -18.42 5.85
N PHE A 128 -2.68 -18.21 4.79
CA PHE A 128 -2.30 -19.16 3.76
C PHE A 128 -0.81 -19.53 3.80
N GLY A 129 -0.13 -19.27 4.91
CA GLY A 129 1.26 -19.66 5.14
C GLY A 129 2.32 -18.68 4.65
N MET A 130 1.94 -17.54 4.08
CA MET A 130 2.88 -16.46 3.71
C MET A 130 3.03 -15.51 4.89
N THR A 131 4.02 -15.73 5.74
CA THR A 131 4.19 -15.01 7.03
C THR A 131 5.25 -13.91 6.99
N ASP A 132 6.00 -13.84 5.90
CA ASP A 132 7.09 -12.89 5.70
C ASP A 132 6.87 -12.06 4.43
N TYR A 133 7.32 -10.78 4.44
CA TYR A 133 7.18 -9.90 3.27
C TYR A 133 7.87 -10.45 2.03
N SER A 134 9.01 -11.14 2.16
CA SER A 134 9.71 -11.74 1.03
C SER A 134 8.88 -12.80 0.28
N GLN A 135 7.95 -13.45 0.97
CA GLN A 135 7.07 -14.46 0.39
C GLN A 135 5.97 -13.87 -0.51
N LEU A 136 5.76 -12.55 -0.47
CA LEU A 136 4.85 -11.87 -1.39
C LEU A 136 5.43 -11.69 -2.80
N PHE A 137 6.64 -12.15 -3.04
CA PHE A 137 7.36 -11.97 -4.30
C PHE A 137 7.84 -13.33 -4.84
N THR A 138 7.82 -13.48 -6.16
CA THR A 138 8.55 -14.59 -6.80
C THR A 138 10.05 -14.33 -6.77
N ASN A 139 10.86 -15.37 -6.96
CA ASN A 139 12.32 -15.21 -7.05
C ASN A 139 12.72 -14.23 -8.17
N ARG A 140 12.00 -14.23 -9.30
CA ARG A 140 12.19 -13.29 -10.41
C ARG A 140 11.96 -11.84 -9.98
N GLN A 141 10.87 -11.59 -9.24
CA GLN A 141 10.54 -10.26 -8.72
C GLN A 141 11.54 -9.81 -7.67
N LEU A 142 11.95 -10.70 -6.75
CA LEU A 142 13.01 -10.41 -5.78
C LEU A 142 14.31 -10.04 -6.49
N THR A 143 14.76 -10.85 -7.47
CA THR A 143 15.99 -10.58 -8.23
C THR A 143 15.93 -9.22 -8.92
N ALA A 144 14.81 -8.90 -9.58
CA ALA A 144 14.65 -7.59 -10.23
C ALA A 144 14.74 -6.43 -9.22
N LEU A 145 13.96 -6.49 -8.15
CA LEU A 145 13.87 -5.40 -7.18
C LEU A 145 15.17 -5.23 -6.37
N THR A 146 15.83 -6.31 -5.97
CA THR A 146 17.13 -6.23 -5.26
C THR A 146 18.22 -5.69 -6.17
N THR A 147 18.24 -6.09 -7.44
CA THR A 147 19.18 -5.55 -8.44
C THR A 147 19.00 -4.04 -8.61
N PHE A 148 17.76 -3.57 -8.83
CA PHE A 148 17.51 -2.14 -8.93
C PHE A 148 17.83 -1.39 -7.64
N SER A 149 17.54 -1.97 -6.46
CA SER A 149 17.92 -1.37 -5.17
C SER A 149 19.43 -1.21 -5.01
N ALA A 150 20.22 -2.20 -5.44
CA ALA A 150 21.69 -2.11 -5.42
C ALA A 150 22.20 -1.02 -6.37
N LEU A 151 21.64 -0.94 -7.58
CA LEU A 151 22.00 0.06 -8.59
C LEU A 151 21.70 1.50 -8.15
N VAL A 152 20.76 1.72 -7.21
CA VAL A 152 20.53 3.07 -6.63
C VAL A 152 21.82 3.61 -6.01
N GLY A 153 22.53 2.79 -5.23
CA GLY A 153 23.79 3.22 -4.60
C GLY A 153 24.92 3.50 -5.60
N GLU A 154 24.98 2.77 -6.70
CA GLU A 154 25.93 3.04 -7.78
C GLU A 154 25.61 4.33 -8.53
N ALA A 155 24.34 4.53 -8.86
CA ALA A 155 23.85 5.74 -9.52
C ALA A 155 24.07 6.99 -8.66
N GLN A 156 23.89 6.89 -7.35
CA GLN A 156 24.17 7.95 -6.39
C GLN A 156 25.64 8.38 -6.45
N LYS A 157 26.58 7.41 -6.38
CA LYS A 157 28.02 7.70 -6.46
C LYS A 157 28.40 8.32 -7.80
N LYS A 158 27.80 7.82 -8.87
CA LYS A 158 28.04 8.38 -10.22
C LYS A 158 27.52 9.80 -10.32
N ALA A 159 26.33 10.10 -9.82
CA ALA A 159 25.75 11.43 -9.83
C ALA A 159 26.59 12.43 -9.03
N GLU A 160 27.14 12.02 -7.86
CA GLU A 160 28.10 12.83 -7.10
C GLU A 160 29.36 13.13 -7.91
N ALA A 161 29.97 12.10 -8.53
CA ALA A 161 31.17 12.28 -9.34
C ALA A 161 30.93 13.18 -10.56
N ASP A 162 29.83 12.99 -11.26
CA ASP A 162 29.44 13.82 -12.42
C ASP A 162 29.18 15.28 -11.99
N ALA A 163 28.58 15.50 -10.83
CA ALA A 163 28.36 16.83 -10.27
C ALA A 163 29.70 17.55 -9.96
N VAL A 164 30.65 16.86 -9.34
CA VAL A 164 32.01 17.39 -9.12
C VAL A 164 32.69 17.73 -10.44
N ALA A 165 32.61 16.83 -11.42
CA ALA A 165 33.19 17.08 -12.75
C ALA A 165 32.54 18.27 -13.48
N ALA A 166 31.27 18.54 -13.21
CA ALA A 166 30.54 19.70 -13.71
C ALA A 166 30.81 21.01 -12.91
N GLY A 167 31.67 20.96 -11.91
CA GLY A 167 32.05 22.13 -11.11
C GLY A 167 31.14 22.42 -9.92
N VAL A 168 30.25 21.50 -9.53
CA VAL A 168 29.47 21.66 -8.31
C VAL A 168 30.40 21.52 -7.11
N PHE A 169 30.36 22.50 -6.20
CA PHE A 169 31.14 22.46 -4.95
C PHE A 169 30.73 21.21 -4.11
N ASN A 170 31.71 20.54 -3.56
CA ASN A 170 31.46 19.42 -2.65
C ASN A 170 31.83 19.82 -1.22
N ASP A 171 30.82 20.07 -0.40
CA ASP A 171 30.95 20.35 1.03
C ASP A 171 31.21 19.08 1.87
N HIS A 172 31.12 17.90 1.23
CA HIS A 172 31.18 16.57 1.86
C HIS A 172 30.15 16.34 2.97
N ILE A 173 29.18 17.23 3.13
CA ILE A 173 28.09 17.10 4.10
C ILE A 173 26.98 16.22 3.50
N ALA A 174 26.47 15.27 4.28
CA ALA A 174 25.39 14.41 3.85
C ALA A 174 24.08 15.18 3.68
N LEU A 175 23.23 14.74 2.76
CA LEU A 175 21.87 15.29 2.57
C LEU A 175 21.07 15.28 3.88
N SER A 176 21.16 14.19 4.66
CA SER A 176 20.50 14.04 5.96
C SER A 176 21.02 15.01 7.06
N GLU A 177 22.16 15.66 6.83
CA GLU A 177 22.78 16.63 7.71
C GLU A 177 22.67 18.07 7.17
N GLY A 178 21.92 18.27 6.09
CA GLY A 178 21.69 19.57 5.48
C GLY A 178 22.73 19.99 4.44
N GLY A 179 23.53 19.04 3.93
CA GLY A 179 24.46 19.29 2.83
C GLY A 179 23.76 19.80 1.57
N SER A 180 24.45 20.62 0.79
CA SER A 180 23.97 21.20 -0.47
C SER A 180 24.97 21.06 -1.62
N GLY A 181 26.11 20.40 -1.38
CA GLY A 181 27.15 20.13 -2.36
C GLY A 181 26.91 18.89 -3.22
N ALA A 182 27.94 18.50 -3.97
CA ALA A 182 27.87 17.38 -4.90
C ALA A 182 27.48 16.04 -4.24
N ARG A 183 27.93 15.80 -3.00
CA ARG A 183 27.53 14.63 -2.21
C ARG A 183 26.02 14.62 -1.97
N ALA A 184 25.48 15.71 -1.43
CA ALA A 184 24.05 15.82 -1.14
C ALA A 184 23.20 15.73 -2.42
N TYR A 185 23.69 16.25 -3.54
CA TYR A 185 23.06 16.10 -4.85
C TYR A 185 22.99 14.64 -5.27
N GLY A 186 24.10 13.90 -5.21
CA GLY A 186 24.13 12.47 -5.50
C GLY A 186 23.16 11.68 -4.61
N GLU A 187 23.16 11.95 -3.29
CA GLU A 187 22.23 11.36 -2.34
C GLU A 187 20.76 11.68 -2.67
N ALA A 188 20.44 12.91 -3.09
CA ALA A 188 19.09 13.29 -3.50
C ALA A 188 18.63 12.52 -4.77
N VAL A 189 19.51 12.35 -5.76
CA VAL A 189 19.24 11.50 -6.93
C VAL A 189 18.95 10.08 -6.48
N GLY A 190 19.75 9.53 -5.55
CA GLY A 190 19.51 8.21 -4.96
C GLY A 190 18.14 8.08 -4.29
N VAL A 191 17.68 9.11 -3.58
CA VAL A 191 16.34 9.13 -2.96
C VAL A 191 15.23 8.99 -4.01
N TYR A 192 15.30 9.77 -5.09
CA TYR A 192 14.30 9.68 -6.16
C TYR A 192 14.34 8.35 -6.91
N LEU A 193 15.52 7.78 -7.10
CA LEU A 193 15.66 6.43 -7.67
C LEU A 193 15.10 5.35 -6.74
N ALA A 194 15.27 5.49 -5.43
CA ALA A 194 14.65 4.61 -4.45
C ALA A 194 13.12 4.67 -4.52
N PHE A 195 12.51 5.85 -4.74
CA PHE A 195 11.07 5.96 -4.99
C PHE A 195 10.64 5.24 -6.28
N VAL A 196 11.50 5.21 -7.32
CA VAL A 196 11.21 4.42 -8.53
C VAL A 196 11.15 2.93 -8.19
N VAL A 197 12.12 2.42 -7.42
CA VAL A 197 12.15 1.01 -6.99
C VAL A 197 10.94 0.68 -6.11
N ASP A 198 10.61 1.56 -5.19
CA ASP A 198 9.46 1.40 -4.29
C ASP A 198 8.14 1.37 -5.08
N LYS A 199 8.03 2.24 -6.08
CA LYS A 199 6.88 2.24 -7.00
C LYS A 199 6.85 0.99 -7.89
N MET A 200 8.01 0.44 -8.28
CA MET A 200 8.07 -0.86 -8.94
C MET A 200 7.58 -1.98 -8.03
N ALA A 201 7.98 -2.00 -6.75
CA ALA A 201 7.54 -3.01 -5.79
C ALA A 201 6.01 -3.09 -5.69
N ASP A 202 5.30 -1.96 -5.82
CA ASP A 202 3.83 -1.93 -5.88
C ASP A 202 3.25 -2.70 -7.09
N TYR A 203 4.03 -2.92 -8.15
CA TYR A 203 3.64 -3.67 -9.37
C TYR A 203 4.33 -5.03 -9.53
N HIS A 204 5.25 -5.37 -8.64
CA HIS A 204 6.04 -6.60 -8.69
C HIS A 204 5.83 -7.46 -7.45
N SER A 205 4.58 -7.88 -7.21
CA SER A 205 4.28 -8.86 -6.16
C SER A 205 3.30 -9.92 -6.65
N THR A 206 3.21 -11.04 -5.92
CA THR A 206 2.19 -12.08 -6.16
C THR A 206 0.77 -11.63 -5.75
N ILE A 207 0.62 -10.37 -5.33
CA ILE A 207 -0.67 -9.75 -5.02
C ILE A 207 -1.21 -8.93 -6.21
N CYS A 208 -0.39 -8.65 -7.21
CA CYS A 208 -0.78 -7.97 -8.44
C CYS A 208 -1.69 -8.84 -9.28
N ILE A 209 -2.76 -8.26 -9.84
CA ILE A 209 -3.70 -8.99 -10.71
C ILE A 209 -3.67 -8.46 -12.13
N TRP A 210 -4.07 -9.30 -13.07
CA TRP A 210 -4.36 -8.88 -14.43
C TRP A 210 -5.76 -8.28 -14.53
N HIS A 211 -5.86 -7.04 -15.04
CA HIS A 211 -7.14 -6.35 -15.18
C HIS A 211 -7.72 -6.59 -16.59
N VAL A 212 -8.62 -7.56 -16.72
CA VAL A 212 -9.14 -8.09 -17.98
C VAL A 212 -9.81 -7.07 -18.92
N THR A 213 -10.37 -5.97 -18.40
CA THR A 213 -11.03 -4.95 -19.23
C THR A 213 -10.09 -3.82 -19.65
N ARG A 214 -9.05 -3.53 -18.86
CA ARG A 214 -8.04 -2.50 -19.14
C ARG A 214 -6.79 -3.08 -19.80
N GLU A 215 -6.64 -4.40 -19.79
CA GLU A 215 -5.49 -5.13 -20.32
C GLU A 215 -4.15 -4.61 -19.74
N LEU A 216 -4.12 -4.44 -18.44
CA LEU A 216 -2.96 -3.98 -17.68
C LEU A 216 -2.86 -4.67 -16.33
N ILE A 217 -1.68 -4.63 -15.74
CA ILE A 217 -1.45 -5.12 -14.38
C ILE A 217 -2.01 -4.12 -13.37
N ALA A 218 -2.71 -4.60 -12.36
CA ALA A 218 -3.15 -3.80 -11.22
C ALA A 218 -2.21 -4.02 -10.04
N ASN A 219 -1.86 -2.93 -9.37
CA ASN A 219 -0.86 -2.88 -8.32
C ASN A 219 -1.28 -3.59 -7.02
N THR A 220 -0.31 -3.83 -6.13
CA THR A 220 -0.48 -4.47 -4.83
C THR A 220 -1.46 -3.70 -3.94
N MET A 221 -1.23 -2.39 -3.79
CA MET A 221 -2.01 -1.50 -2.93
C MET A 221 -3.26 -0.93 -3.63
N ARG A 222 -3.94 -1.74 -4.45
CA ARG A 222 -5.23 -1.37 -5.06
C ARG A 222 -6.36 -1.23 -4.03
N ARG A 223 -6.14 -1.69 -2.81
CA ARG A 223 -7.00 -1.55 -1.64
C ARG A 223 -6.13 -1.20 -0.43
N GLN A 224 -6.73 -0.71 0.61
CA GLN A 224 -6.08 -0.45 1.91
C GLN A 224 -5.87 -1.76 2.70
N ALA A 225 -5.37 -2.78 2.00
CA ALA A 225 -5.11 -4.12 2.54
C ALA A 225 -4.27 -4.94 1.55
N ILE A 226 -3.42 -5.82 2.05
CA ILE A 226 -2.72 -6.86 1.28
C ILE A 226 -3.56 -8.13 1.32
N GLN A 227 -4.24 -8.43 0.21
CA GLN A 227 -5.17 -9.54 0.12
C GLN A 227 -4.63 -10.63 -0.79
N MET A 228 -4.70 -11.89 -0.33
CA MET A 228 -4.27 -13.06 -1.10
C MET A 228 -4.84 -13.05 -2.52
N THR A 229 -3.99 -13.29 -3.47
CA THR A 229 -4.29 -13.38 -4.90
C THR A 229 -3.86 -14.74 -5.42
N TRP A 230 -4.64 -15.35 -6.30
CA TRP A 230 -4.46 -16.72 -6.77
C TRP A 230 -3.85 -16.79 -8.17
N ASP A 231 -4.29 -15.90 -9.05
CA ASP A 231 -3.90 -15.74 -10.44
C ASP A 231 -3.18 -14.39 -10.60
N TYR A 232 -2.05 -14.27 -9.92
CA TYR A 232 -1.25 -13.04 -9.98
C TYR A 232 -0.60 -12.85 -11.35
N ALA A 233 -0.31 -11.59 -11.67
CA ALA A 233 0.41 -11.21 -12.89
C ALA A 233 1.78 -10.64 -12.54
N GLU A 234 2.79 -10.99 -13.34
CA GLU A 234 4.13 -10.42 -13.24
C GLU A 234 4.37 -9.39 -14.33
N ALA A 235 4.85 -8.21 -13.96
CA ALA A 235 5.29 -7.20 -14.91
C ALA A 235 6.72 -7.50 -15.39
N ASN A 236 7.03 -7.14 -16.64
CA ASN A 236 8.40 -7.13 -17.11
C ASN A 236 9.09 -5.82 -16.67
N PRO A 237 10.12 -5.87 -15.81
CA PRO A 237 10.77 -4.69 -15.24
C PRO A 237 11.50 -3.83 -16.27
N THR A 238 11.88 -4.39 -17.42
CA THR A 238 12.64 -3.71 -18.47
C THR A 238 11.81 -3.29 -19.69
N SER A 239 10.48 -3.54 -19.65
CA SER A 239 9.57 -3.13 -20.72
C SER A 239 9.26 -1.61 -20.66
N SER A 240 8.34 -1.16 -21.54
CA SER A 240 7.74 0.19 -21.48
C SER A 240 6.36 0.21 -20.82
N SER A 241 5.86 -0.94 -20.35
CA SER A 241 4.51 -1.07 -19.80
C SER A 241 4.47 -0.72 -18.29
N ALA A 242 3.25 -0.68 -17.72
CA ALA A 242 3.07 -0.42 -16.30
C ALA A 242 3.88 -1.41 -15.43
N GLY A 243 4.55 -0.91 -14.41
CA GLY A 243 5.43 -1.67 -13.54
C GLY A 243 6.89 -1.70 -13.98
N SER A 244 7.24 -1.28 -15.19
CA SER A 244 8.64 -1.21 -15.65
C SER A 244 9.39 -0.04 -15.00
N PHE A 245 10.72 -0.15 -14.90
CA PHE A 245 11.57 0.92 -14.38
C PHE A 245 11.37 2.23 -15.13
N SER A 246 11.37 2.20 -16.47
CA SER A 246 11.19 3.40 -17.30
C SER A 246 9.83 4.07 -17.11
N SER A 247 8.76 3.28 -16.96
CA SER A 247 7.43 3.80 -16.70
C SER A 247 7.33 4.45 -15.31
N MET A 248 7.92 3.83 -14.28
CA MET A 248 7.93 4.37 -12.91
C MET A 248 8.82 5.62 -12.80
N MET A 249 9.96 5.65 -13.49
CA MET A 249 10.81 6.83 -13.62
C MET A 249 10.04 8.01 -14.22
N GLY A 250 9.26 7.77 -15.27
CA GLY A 250 8.43 8.80 -15.90
C GLY A 250 7.40 9.44 -14.93
N TRP A 251 6.89 8.70 -13.96
CA TRP A 251 6.03 9.26 -12.91
C TRP A 251 6.80 10.17 -11.96
N ILE A 252 7.98 9.75 -11.49
CA ILE A 252 8.82 10.55 -10.58
C ILE A 252 9.28 11.83 -11.28
N THR A 253 9.72 11.75 -12.54
CA THR A 253 10.14 12.93 -13.33
C THR A 253 9.01 13.96 -13.45
N LYS A 254 7.79 13.52 -13.77
CA LYS A 254 6.62 14.41 -13.83
C LYS A 254 6.31 15.09 -12.50
N CYS A 255 6.49 14.40 -11.38
CA CYS A 255 6.34 15.03 -10.06
C CYS A 255 7.40 16.13 -9.85
N LEU A 256 8.67 15.85 -10.19
CA LEU A 256 9.76 16.83 -10.06
C LEU A 256 9.53 18.09 -10.93
N GLU A 257 9.01 17.92 -12.14
CA GLU A 257 8.68 19.04 -13.04
C GLU A 257 7.57 19.95 -12.48
N THR A 258 6.72 19.44 -11.60
CA THR A 258 5.60 20.18 -11.01
C THR A 258 5.91 20.78 -9.64
N PHE A 259 7.01 20.37 -9.00
CA PHE A 259 7.37 20.92 -7.70
C PHE A 259 7.87 22.36 -7.81
N PRO A 260 7.42 23.26 -6.92
CA PRO A 260 7.94 24.62 -6.89
C PRO A 260 9.41 24.60 -6.46
N ALA A 261 10.26 25.34 -7.20
CA ALA A 261 11.69 25.46 -6.90
C ALA A 261 11.98 26.50 -5.80
N SER A 262 10.94 27.09 -5.21
CA SER A 262 11.05 28.16 -4.21
C SER A 262 10.47 27.70 -2.86
N GLY A 263 11.06 28.21 -1.79
CA GLY A 263 10.62 27.95 -0.43
C GLY A 263 11.48 26.89 0.28
N THR A 264 11.36 26.86 1.60
CA THR A 264 12.04 25.91 2.47
C THR A 264 11.00 25.04 3.16
N ALA A 265 11.20 23.73 3.12
CA ALA A 265 10.37 22.75 3.82
C ALA A 265 11.22 21.95 4.81
N ILE A 266 10.66 21.65 5.97
CA ILE A 266 11.27 20.78 6.97
C ILE A 266 10.32 19.61 7.21
N VAL A 267 10.81 18.39 6.99
CA VAL A 267 10.06 17.15 7.26
C VAL A 267 10.74 16.42 8.41
N ARG A 268 9.96 16.02 9.39
CA ARG A 268 10.44 15.26 10.56
C ARG A 268 9.50 14.12 10.89
N GLN A 269 10.07 12.97 11.26
CA GLN A 269 9.33 11.95 11.99
C GLN A 269 9.28 12.38 13.46
N PHE A 270 8.08 12.61 13.97
CA PHE A 270 7.89 13.13 15.32
C PHE A 270 6.59 12.59 15.95
N ASP A 271 6.63 12.29 17.25
CA ASP A 271 5.43 11.92 17.98
C ASP A 271 4.55 13.16 18.23
N ALA A 272 3.36 13.16 17.64
CA ALA A 272 2.41 14.28 17.74
C ALA A 272 1.92 14.56 19.16
N GLN A 273 2.06 13.61 20.09
CA GLN A 273 1.73 13.78 21.50
C GLN A 273 2.79 14.58 22.27
N SER A 274 4.00 14.75 21.69
CA SER A 274 5.13 15.40 22.31
C SER A 274 5.29 16.86 21.85
N ASP A 275 5.97 17.67 22.64
CA ASP A 275 6.24 19.07 22.30
C ASP A 275 7.37 19.19 21.26
N ASN A 276 7.08 19.68 20.08
CA ASN A 276 8.04 19.89 18.99
C ASN A 276 8.76 21.25 19.04
N GLY A 277 8.47 22.08 20.03
CA GLY A 277 9.05 23.41 20.21
C GLY A 277 8.45 24.50 19.34
N LEU A 278 7.58 24.20 18.39
CA LEU A 278 6.92 25.20 17.55
C LEU A 278 5.90 26.02 18.34
N ARG A 279 5.73 27.27 17.93
CA ARG A 279 4.77 28.20 18.55
C ARG A 279 4.27 29.18 17.50
N ASN A 280 3.03 29.62 17.67
CA ASN A 280 2.42 30.65 16.84
C ASN A 280 2.42 30.33 15.34
N ILE A 281 2.00 29.09 15.01
CA ILE A 281 1.96 28.58 13.63
C ILE A 281 0.53 28.37 13.16
N ALA A 282 0.32 28.47 11.83
CA ALA A 282 -0.89 27.96 11.20
C ALA A 282 -0.82 26.42 11.12
N ILE A 283 -1.91 25.74 11.47
CA ILE A 283 -1.97 24.29 11.53
C ILE A 283 -3.04 23.77 10.59
N SER A 284 -2.65 22.80 9.76
CA SER A 284 -3.57 21.97 9.00
C SER A 284 -3.13 20.51 9.18
N THR A 285 -4.04 19.64 9.62
CA THR A 285 -3.70 18.25 9.98
C THR A 285 -4.77 17.27 9.54
N ASP A 286 -4.32 16.05 9.20
CA ASP A 286 -5.14 14.89 8.85
C ASP A 286 -4.74 13.73 9.77
N PRO A 287 -5.39 13.59 10.94
CA PRO A 287 -5.05 12.58 11.92
C PRO A 287 -5.56 11.19 11.52
N PRO A 288 -5.08 10.10 12.16
CA PRO A 288 -5.60 8.76 11.92
C PRO A 288 -7.09 8.64 12.27
N TYR A 289 -7.83 7.85 11.47
CA TYR A 289 -9.28 7.71 11.59
C TYR A 289 -9.66 6.50 12.43
N TYR A 290 -9.54 6.63 13.74
CA TYR A 290 -9.87 5.63 14.77
C TYR A 290 -9.24 4.25 14.50
N ASP A 291 -9.99 3.26 13.98
CA ASP A 291 -9.52 1.89 13.68
C ASP A 291 -9.48 1.59 12.17
N ASN A 292 -9.59 2.60 11.32
CA ASN A 292 -9.89 2.38 9.89
C ASN A 292 -8.72 1.75 9.12
N ILE A 293 -7.50 2.26 9.28
CA ILE A 293 -6.31 1.82 8.53
C ILE A 293 -5.11 1.72 9.46
N GLY A 294 -4.45 0.55 9.49
CA GLY A 294 -3.15 0.36 10.14
C GLY A 294 -2.02 0.81 9.21
N TYR A 295 -1.74 2.12 9.20
CA TYR A 295 -0.75 2.69 8.29
C TYR A 295 0.65 2.12 8.52
N ALA A 296 1.08 2.00 9.77
CA ALA A 296 2.40 1.46 10.10
C ALA A 296 2.55 -0.01 9.65
N ASP A 297 1.49 -0.81 9.73
CA ASP A 297 1.52 -2.20 9.25
C ASP A 297 1.60 -2.28 7.73
N LEU A 298 0.80 -1.48 7.02
CA LEU A 298 0.77 -1.48 5.55
C LEU A 298 2.03 -0.84 4.95
N SER A 299 2.59 0.17 5.62
CA SER A 299 3.79 0.86 5.15
C SER A 299 5.05 -0.02 5.21
N ASP A 300 5.08 -1.07 6.03
CA ASP A 300 6.19 -2.03 6.06
C ASP A 300 6.48 -2.63 4.67
N TYR A 301 5.44 -2.84 3.87
CA TYR A 301 5.59 -3.35 2.50
C TYR A 301 6.53 -2.48 1.64
N PHE A 302 6.47 -1.16 1.80
CA PHE A 302 7.32 -0.21 1.12
C PHE A 302 8.61 0.07 1.89
N TYR A 303 8.51 0.13 3.22
CA TYR A 303 9.65 0.43 4.09
C TYR A 303 10.81 -0.54 3.92
N VAL A 304 10.55 -1.83 3.72
CA VAL A 304 11.61 -2.85 3.55
C VAL A 304 12.46 -2.58 2.31
N TRP A 305 11.87 -2.11 1.22
CA TRP A 305 12.56 -1.73 -0.03
C TRP A 305 13.28 -0.38 0.10
N MET A 306 12.61 0.61 0.68
CA MET A 306 13.22 1.92 0.96
C MET A 306 14.42 1.78 1.88
N ARG A 307 14.33 0.94 2.91
CA ARG A 307 15.44 0.63 3.81
C ARG A 307 16.61 0.00 3.07
N GLN A 308 16.38 -0.95 2.20
CA GLN A 308 17.42 -1.59 1.40
C GLN A 308 18.19 -0.56 0.56
N ALA A 309 17.48 0.36 -0.10
CA ALA A 309 18.07 1.37 -0.96
C ALA A 309 18.72 2.55 -0.21
N LEU A 310 18.14 2.99 0.94
CA LEU A 310 18.45 4.29 1.57
C LEU A 310 19.03 4.21 2.99
N LYS A 311 19.26 3.03 3.57
CA LYS A 311 19.80 2.90 4.94
C LYS A 311 21.14 3.63 5.16
N ASN A 312 21.94 3.80 4.11
CA ASN A 312 23.21 4.52 4.17
C ASN A 312 23.03 6.03 4.07
N THR A 313 22.01 6.51 3.33
CA THR A 313 21.68 7.93 3.19
C THR A 313 20.95 8.46 4.43
N TYR A 314 20.01 7.67 4.98
CA TYR A 314 19.23 8.04 6.16
C TYR A 314 19.32 6.97 7.28
N PRO A 315 20.52 6.75 7.89
CA PRO A 315 20.73 5.65 8.84
C PRO A 315 19.84 5.75 10.09
N LYS A 316 19.50 6.96 10.53
CA LYS A 316 18.61 7.17 11.69
C LYS A 316 17.17 6.78 11.38
N LEU A 317 16.69 7.08 10.18
CA LEU A 317 15.32 6.77 9.74
C LEU A 317 15.11 5.27 9.52
N PHE A 318 16.10 4.61 8.92
CA PHE A 318 16.03 3.19 8.56
C PHE A 318 16.78 2.26 9.53
N ARG A 319 16.88 2.64 10.82
CA ARG A 319 17.59 1.86 11.84
C ARG A 319 16.88 0.57 12.25
N THR A 320 15.56 0.53 12.17
CA THR A 320 14.72 -0.63 12.51
C THR A 320 14.49 -1.52 11.30
N MET A 321 14.18 -2.80 11.50
CA MET A 321 13.85 -3.73 10.42
C MET A 321 12.50 -3.44 9.78
N LEU A 322 11.53 -3.03 10.59
CA LEU A 322 10.18 -2.65 10.22
C LEU A 322 9.82 -1.31 10.86
N VAL A 323 8.76 -0.69 10.37
CA VAL A 323 8.23 0.58 10.89
C VAL A 323 7.83 0.42 12.37
N PRO A 324 8.20 1.36 13.26
CA PRO A 324 7.69 1.39 14.63
C PRO A 324 6.16 1.50 14.66
N LYS A 325 5.51 0.67 15.50
CA LYS A 325 4.05 0.55 15.53
C LYS A 325 3.42 0.95 16.86
N ALA A 326 4.23 0.96 17.94
CA ALA A 326 3.73 1.17 19.31
C ALA A 326 3.06 2.53 19.51
N ASP A 327 3.59 3.57 18.84
CA ASP A 327 3.15 4.95 19.01
C ASP A 327 2.09 5.37 17.98
N GLU A 328 1.75 4.53 17.02
CA GLU A 328 0.69 4.83 16.05
C GLU A 328 -0.66 4.84 16.74
N LEU A 329 -1.33 6.01 16.72
CA LEU A 329 -2.64 6.19 17.34
C LEU A 329 -3.74 5.54 16.50
N ILE A 330 -3.96 4.25 16.75
CA ILE A 330 -5.02 3.46 16.13
C ILE A 330 -5.70 2.59 17.17
N ALA A 331 -7.04 2.60 17.18
CA ALA A 331 -7.87 1.83 18.11
C ALA A 331 -8.04 0.38 17.65
N THR A 332 -6.94 -0.34 17.48
CA THR A 332 -6.99 -1.73 16.99
C THR A 332 -6.71 -2.73 18.11
N PRO A 333 -7.70 -3.59 18.45
CA PRO A 333 -7.57 -4.53 19.57
C PRO A 333 -6.39 -5.50 19.43
N TYR A 334 -6.00 -5.87 18.20
CA TYR A 334 -4.95 -6.86 18.00
C TYR A 334 -3.57 -6.40 18.52
N ARG A 335 -3.34 -5.08 18.67
CA ARG A 335 -2.13 -4.51 19.31
C ARG A 335 -2.26 -4.41 20.84
N HIS A 336 -3.43 -4.72 21.37
CA HIS A 336 -3.76 -4.64 22.79
C HIS A 336 -4.30 -5.96 23.33
N ASP A 337 -3.67 -7.08 22.93
CA ASP A 337 -4.04 -8.44 23.36
C ASP A 337 -5.51 -8.81 23.09
N GLY A 338 -6.09 -8.26 22.03
CA GLY A 338 -7.50 -8.44 21.66
C GLY A 338 -8.48 -7.59 22.50
N ASN A 339 -7.99 -6.70 23.36
CA ASN A 339 -8.82 -5.90 24.28
C ASN A 339 -9.28 -4.59 23.63
N THR A 340 -10.57 -4.51 23.31
CA THR A 340 -11.19 -3.35 22.65
C THR A 340 -11.16 -2.10 23.53
N GLU A 341 -11.40 -2.23 24.84
CA GLU A 341 -11.43 -1.10 25.76
C GLU A 341 -10.03 -0.48 25.94
N LYS A 342 -8.99 -1.32 26.03
CA LYS A 342 -7.60 -0.82 26.06
C LYS A 342 -7.24 -0.10 24.76
N ALA A 343 -7.62 -0.63 23.61
CA ALA A 343 -7.37 -0.01 22.30
C ALA A 343 -8.07 1.36 22.19
N LYS A 344 -9.33 1.44 22.66
CA LYS A 344 -10.10 2.67 22.69
C LYS A 344 -9.46 3.71 23.62
N ALA A 345 -9.14 3.32 24.85
CA ALA A 345 -8.51 4.21 25.81
C ALA A 345 -7.16 4.76 25.34
N PHE A 346 -6.34 3.92 24.69
CA PHE A 346 -5.08 4.33 24.07
C PHE A 346 -5.29 5.42 23.01
N PHE A 347 -6.26 5.22 22.12
CA PHE A 347 -6.57 6.19 21.07
C PHE A 347 -7.11 7.51 21.66
N GLU A 348 -8.05 7.43 22.62
CA GLU A 348 -8.67 8.59 23.25
C GLU A 348 -7.64 9.46 23.99
N ASP A 349 -6.78 8.85 24.80
CA ASP A 349 -5.74 9.55 25.55
C ASP A 349 -4.70 10.18 24.61
N GLY A 350 -4.24 9.44 23.59
CA GLY A 350 -3.28 9.93 22.63
C GLY A 350 -3.81 11.07 21.77
N MET A 351 -5.06 11.00 21.32
CA MET A 351 -5.71 12.09 20.55
C MET A 351 -5.91 13.34 21.42
N PHE A 352 -6.31 13.18 22.68
CA PHE A 352 -6.39 14.30 23.62
C PHE A 352 -5.04 14.99 23.80
N LYS A 353 -3.95 14.23 24.06
CA LYS A 353 -2.59 14.77 24.18
C LYS A 353 -2.16 15.50 22.91
N THR A 354 -2.41 14.90 21.75
CA THR A 354 -2.13 15.52 20.45
C THR A 354 -2.87 16.85 20.29
N CYS A 355 -4.17 16.90 20.59
CA CYS A 355 -4.94 18.14 20.53
C CYS A 355 -4.43 19.21 21.50
N CYS A 356 -3.96 18.82 22.70
CA CYS A 356 -3.30 19.74 23.63
C CYS A 356 -2.02 20.36 23.03
N GLN A 357 -1.20 19.56 22.33
CA GLN A 357 -0.03 20.11 21.65
C GLN A 357 -0.43 21.03 20.50
N LEU A 358 -1.42 20.66 19.69
CA LEU A 358 -1.92 21.53 18.60
C LEU A 358 -2.40 22.88 19.18
N ASN A 359 -3.10 22.89 20.31
CA ASN A 359 -3.54 24.11 20.98
C ASN A 359 -2.34 24.99 21.39
N LYS A 360 -1.29 24.37 21.96
CA LYS A 360 -0.07 25.05 22.37
C LYS A 360 0.70 25.68 21.18
N TYR A 361 0.70 25.03 20.00
CA TYR A 361 1.41 25.49 18.81
C TYR A 361 0.63 26.54 18.01
N ALA A 362 -0.68 26.45 18.02
CA ALA A 362 -1.56 27.24 17.16
C ALA A 362 -1.41 28.74 17.37
N CYS A 363 -1.48 29.48 16.26
CA CYS A 363 -1.64 30.93 16.24
C CYS A 363 -3.07 31.30 16.72
N ASP A 364 -3.22 32.38 17.47
CA ASP A 364 -4.54 32.81 17.96
C ASP A 364 -5.39 33.46 16.86
N THR A 365 -4.77 34.03 15.84
CA THR A 365 -5.45 34.74 14.74
C THR A 365 -5.89 33.80 13.60
N ILE A 366 -5.24 32.67 13.41
CA ILE A 366 -5.50 31.73 12.33
C ILE A 366 -6.18 30.48 12.90
N PRO A 367 -7.30 30.00 12.30
CA PRO A 367 -7.91 28.78 12.78
C PRO A 367 -7.05 27.55 12.46
N VAL A 368 -7.13 26.54 13.31
CA VAL A 368 -6.62 25.20 13.05
C VAL A 368 -7.63 24.45 12.19
N THR A 369 -7.18 23.79 11.13
CA THR A 369 -8.03 22.91 10.32
C THR A 369 -7.65 21.45 10.54
N ILE A 370 -8.65 20.63 10.89
CA ILE A 370 -8.50 19.19 11.12
C ILE A 370 -9.37 18.44 10.12
N TYR A 371 -8.74 17.67 9.24
CA TYR A 371 -9.44 16.80 8.30
C TYR A 371 -9.80 15.51 8.99
N TYR A 372 -11.05 15.11 8.91
CA TYR A 372 -11.49 13.86 9.50
C TYR A 372 -12.56 13.19 8.66
N ALA A 373 -12.36 11.91 8.35
CA ALA A 373 -13.37 11.09 7.73
C ALA A 373 -13.94 10.10 8.76
N PHE A 374 -15.26 10.00 8.85
CA PHE A 374 -15.91 9.03 9.73
C PHE A 374 -16.85 8.14 8.92
N LYS A 375 -16.98 6.89 9.35
CA LYS A 375 -18.03 6.01 8.85
C LYS A 375 -19.29 6.28 9.64
N GLN A 376 -20.39 6.56 8.96
CA GLN A 376 -21.71 6.42 9.57
C GLN A 376 -21.91 4.94 9.88
N SER A 377 -22.25 4.61 11.13
CA SER A 377 -22.23 3.27 11.70
C SER A 377 -22.69 2.16 10.73
N GLU A 378 -21.92 1.07 10.68
CA GLU A 378 -22.24 -0.15 9.92
C GLU A 378 -23.38 -0.97 10.57
N ASN A 379 -24.19 -0.41 11.43
CA ASN A 379 -25.17 -1.12 12.26
C ASN A 379 -26.56 -1.16 11.61
N GLU A 380 -26.67 -1.75 10.40
CA GLU A 380 -27.93 -2.35 9.97
C GLU A 380 -28.15 -3.78 10.53
N THR A 381 -27.14 -4.39 11.19
CA THR A 381 -27.27 -5.71 11.80
C THR A 381 -27.61 -5.71 13.30
N ASP A 382 -27.50 -4.55 13.97
CA ASP A 382 -27.83 -4.37 15.40
C ASP A 382 -29.14 -3.61 15.67
N GLU A 383 -30.10 -3.62 14.77
CA GLU A 383 -31.45 -3.09 14.99
C GLU A 383 -32.22 -3.75 16.17
N LYS A 384 -31.61 -4.71 16.89
CA LYS A 384 -32.17 -5.34 18.06
C LYS A 384 -31.81 -4.69 19.41
N ALA A 385 -30.85 -3.77 19.43
CA ALA A 385 -30.53 -2.96 20.61
C ALA A 385 -30.78 -1.49 20.27
N GLY A 386 -31.88 -0.94 20.70
CA GLY A 386 -32.42 0.38 20.35
C GLY A 386 -31.59 1.61 20.71
N GLU A 387 -30.27 1.59 20.51
CA GLU A 387 -29.37 2.74 20.65
C GLU A 387 -28.68 3.01 19.31
N LYS A 388 -29.02 4.15 18.70
CA LYS A 388 -28.27 4.74 17.59
C LYS A 388 -26.91 5.21 18.14
N THR A 389 -25.91 4.35 18.14
CA THR A 389 -24.55 4.73 18.52
C THR A 389 -23.96 5.55 17.38
N ALA A 390 -23.78 6.86 17.60
CA ALA A 390 -22.90 7.66 16.76
C ALA A 390 -21.52 6.99 16.75
N SER A 391 -20.78 7.06 15.62
CA SER A 391 -19.48 6.40 15.48
C SER A 391 -18.59 6.81 16.68
N SER A 392 -18.15 5.86 17.50
CA SER A 392 -17.30 6.09 18.68
C SER A 392 -16.05 6.91 18.35
N GLY A 393 -15.50 6.74 17.15
CA GLY A 393 -14.36 7.53 16.67
C GLY A 393 -14.66 9.01 16.46
N TRP A 394 -15.88 9.35 16.02
CA TRP A 394 -16.28 10.75 15.85
C TRP A 394 -16.46 11.46 17.21
N GLU A 395 -17.16 10.85 18.13
CA GLU A 395 -17.35 11.38 19.48
C GLU A 395 -16.01 11.55 20.21
N THR A 396 -15.11 10.59 20.08
CA THR A 396 -13.76 10.66 20.62
C THR A 396 -12.99 11.85 20.07
N MET A 397 -13.02 12.07 18.77
CA MET A 397 -12.33 13.19 18.13
C MET A 397 -12.88 14.54 18.60
N LEU A 398 -14.19 14.70 18.57
CA LEU A 398 -14.84 15.95 19.05
C LEU A 398 -14.53 16.21 20.52
N SER A 399 -14.60 15.17 21.36
CA SER A 399 -14.28 15.26 22.79
C SER A 399 -12.83 15.69 23.03
N ALA A 400 -11.87 15.11 22.29
CA ALA A 400 -10.46 15.48 22.38
C ALA A 400 -10.23 16.95 22.00
N ILE A 401 -10.83 17.44 20.91
CA ILE A 401 -10.74 18.82 20.44
C ILE A 401 -11.31 19.78 21.49
N ILE A 402 -12.50 19.52 22.01
CA ILE A 402 -13.18 20.41 22.97
C ILE A 402 -12.45 20.42 24.30
N LYS A 403 -12.07 19.25 24.83
CA LYS A 403 -11.35 19.15 26.12
C LYS A 403 -9.95 19.77 26.08
N SER A 404 -9.29 19.78 24.93
CA SER A 404 -7.97 20.40 24.77
C SER A 404 -7.99 21.93 24.66
N GLY A 405 -9.16 22.57 24.79
CA GLY A 405 -9.29 24.02 24.80
C GLY A 405 -9.55 24.64 23.41
N PHE A 406 -10.02 23.87 22.47
CA PHE A 406 -10.53 24.40 21.20
C PHE A 406 -12.04 24.59 21.21
N THR A 407 -12.52 25.51 20.40
CA THR A 407 -13.91 25.67 19.98
C THR A 407 -14.02 25.38 18.49
N ILE A 408 -14.94 24.51 18.10
CA ILE A 408 -15.24 24.26 16.69
C ILE A 408 -16.14 25.37 16.17
N THR A 409 -15.62 26.20 15.27
CA THR A 409 -16.30 27.40 14.76
C THR A 409 -16.91 27.17 13.38
N GLY A 410 -16.64 26.06 12.74
CA GLY A 410 -17.22 25.70 11.45
C GLY A 410 -16.86 24.30 11.00
N THR A 411 -17.63 23.79 10.06
CA THR A 411 -17.41 22.47 9.43
C THR A 411 -17.60 22.61 7.92
N TRP A 412 -16.66 22.05 7.16
CA TRP A 412 -16.72 22.06 5.70
C TRP A 412 -16.72 20.63 5.17
N PRO A 413 -17.83 20.12 4.65
CA PRO A 413 -17.86 18.81 4.02
C PRO A 413 -17.12 18.87 2.69
N MET A 414 -16.18 17.95 2.47
CA MET A 414 -15.41 17.82 1.24
C MET A 414 -15.61 16.43 0.64
N ARG A 415 -15.88 16.38 -0.66
CA ARG A 415 -15.99 15.13 -1.38
C ARG A 415 -14.59 14.64 -1.74
N THR A 416 -14.09 13.65 -1.01
CA THR A 416 -12.75 13.12 -1.19
C THR A 416 -12.70 11.72 -1.82
N GLU A 417 -13.85 11.02 -1.90
CA GLU A 417 -13.91 9.65 -2.40
C GLU A 417 -14.60 9.54 -3.75
N LEU A 418 -14.13 8.61 -4.60
CA LEU A 418 -14.73 8.28 -5.88
C LEU A 418 -16.06 7.53 -5.66
N THR A 419 -17.15 8.05 -6.19
CA THR A 419 -18.50 7.45 -6.12
C THR A 419 -18.63 6.13 -6.89
N THR A 420 -17.66 5.77 -7.72
CA THR A 420 -17.62 4.52 -8.51
C THR A 420 -16.93 3.37 -7.78
N ALA A 421 -16.46 3.55 -6.54
CA ALA A 421 -15.94 2.45 -5.75
C ALA A 421 -17.07 1.47 -5.43
N LEU A 422 -16.78 0.16 -5.51
CA LEU A 422 -17.69 -0.97 -5.23
C LEU A 422 -18.39 -0.92 -3.84
N LYS A 423 -18.02 0.01 -2.99
CA LYS A 423 -18.63 0.32 -1.69
C LYS A 423 -19.75 1.35 -1.73
N GLY A 424 -20.11 1.88 -2.90
CA GLY A 424 -21.20 2.88 -3.05
C GLY A 424 -22.59 2.35 -2.71
N SER A 425 -22.75 1.04 -2.51
CA SER A 425 -24.01 0.41 -2.07
C SER A 425 -24.07 0.10 -0.57
N VAL A 426 -22.98 0.34 0.16
CA VAL A 426 -22.92 0.11 1.61
C VAL A 426 -22.43 1.40 2.23
N ASN A 427 -23.33 2.20 2.79
CA ASN A 427 -23.17 3.43 3.62
C ASN A 427 -21.73 3.94 3.89
N ALA A 428 -20.85 3.99 2.88
CA ALA A 428 -19.55 4.62 2.98
C ALA A 428 -19.74 6.12 2.79
N LEU A 429 -19.40 6.91 3.78
CA LEU A 429 -19.32 8.36 3.62
C LEU A 429 -18.35 8.67 2.48
N ALA A 430 -18.89 9.26 1.43
CA ALA A 430 -18.12 9.74 0.29
C ALA A 430 -17.47 11.11 0.57
N SER A 431 -17.35 11.53 1.83
CA SER A 431 -16.86 12.86 2.18
C SER A 431 -16.06 12.86 3.48
N SER A 432 -14.99 13.61 3.48
CA SER A 432 -14.29 14.05 4.69
C SER A 432 -14.91 15.36 5.17
N ILE A 433 -14.78 15.64 6.47
CA ILE A 433 -15.18 16.90 7.09
C ILE A 433 -13.92 17.63 7.52
N VAL A 434 -13.80 18.90 7.15
CA VAL A 434 -12.78 19.79 7.71
C VAL A 434 -13.41 20.49 8.90
N LEU A 435 -12.87 20.24 10.09
CA LEU A 435 -13.21 20.95 11.32
C LEU A 435 -12.36 22.20 11.41
N VAL A 436 -13.00 23.35 11.56
CA VAL A 436 -12.36 24.64 11.74
C VAL A 436 -12.40 24.97 13.23
N CYS A 437 -11.21 24.97 13.85
CA CYS A 437 -11.06 25.09 15.30
C CYS A 437 -10.32 26.38 15.66
N ARG A 438 -10.76 27.05 16.74
CA ARG A 438 -10.06 28.20 17.33
C ARG A 438 -9.78 27.94 18.80
N LYS A 439 -8.71 28.49 19.32
CA LYS A 439 -8.48 28.47 20.76
C LYS A 439 -9.67 29.08 21.49
N ARG A 440 -10.08 28.44 22.57
CA ARG A 440 -11.14 28.99 23.44
C ARG A 440 -10.57 30.16 24.22
N ASP A 441 -11.35 31.23 24.34
CA ASP A 441 -11.03 32.32 25.22
C ASP A 441 -10.99 31.82 26.68
N GLU A 442 -9.98 32.18 27.44
CA GLU A 442 -9.83 31.80 28.86
C GLU A 442 -11.01 32.28 29.70
N THR A 443 -11.72 33.32 29.28
CA THR A 443 -12.90 33.89 29.92
C THR A 443 -14.20 33.17 29.53
N ALA A 444 -14.18 32.32 28.49
CA ALA A 444 -15.35 31.54 28.12
C ALA A 444 -15.60 30.44 29.13
N GLY A 445 -16.68 30.58 29.88
CA GLY A 445 -17.11 29.60 30.88
C GLY A 445 -17.19 28.17 30.25
N SER A 446 -16.91 27.17 31.08
CA SER A 446 -17.14 25.77 30.70
C SER A 446 -18.63 25.58 30.48
N ALA A 447 -19.02 25.27 29.21
CA ALA A 447 -20.38 24.84 28.90
C ALA A 447 -20.59 23.38 29.37
#